data_8f706fd11dabe31ddef0a09c4296fc44
#
_entry.id   8f706fd11dabe31ddef0a09c4296fc44
#
_cell.length_a   1.000
_cell.length_b   1.000
_cell.length_c   1.000
_cell.angle_alpha   90.00
_cell.angle_beta   90.00
_cell.angle_gamma   90.00
#
_symmetry.space_group_name_H-M   'P 1'
#
loop_
_entity.id
_entity.type
_entity.pdbx_description
1 polymer ?
#
loop_
_entity_poly.entity_id
_entity_poly.type
_entity_poly.pdbx_seq_one_letter_code
_entity_poly.pdbx_strand_id
1 'polypeptide(L)'
;MNITLDMYQTIAVAVIVLMAGAFLIKRISFLQKFCIPAPVIGGLLFAILTLVLYMTGVAVIDFDDTLKEVCMVFFFTSVGFQANLKVLKSGGKSLIVFLFLVIMLIEMQNFSAIGLANLIGLDSLTGMTTGSIPMVGGHGTAGAFGPVLEDFGVQGATTVCTAAATFGLIAGSLMGGPVG
;
A
#
# COMPACT_ATOMS: atom_id res chain seq x y z
N MET A 1 -21.57 -17.56 -3.71
CA MET A 1 -21.54 -17.99 -2.27
C MET A 1 -20.77 -16.95 -1.51
N ASN A 2 -21.31 -16.40 -0.42
CA ASN A 2 -20.56 -15.44 0.41
C ASN A 2 -19.86 -16.21 1.52
N ILE A 3 -18.54 -16.06 1.62
CA ILE A 3 -17.69 -16.70 2.61
C ILE A 3 -17.13 -15.57 3.50
N THR A 4 -17.66 -15.46 4.73
CA THR A 4 -17.13 -14.54 5.73
C THR A 4 -16.09 -15.27 6.56
N LEU A 5 -14.88 -14.73 6.62
CA LEU A 5 -13.77 -15.27 7.42
C LEU A 5 -13.68 -14.47 8.72
N ASP A 6 -13.59 -15.19 9.84
CA ASP A 6 -13.30 -14.55 11.12
C ASP A 6 -11.84 -14.12 11.22
N MET A 7 -11.49 -13.42 12.29
CA MET A 7 -10.14 -12.90 12.53
C MET A 7 -9.06 -13.99 12.45
N TYR A 8 -9.30 -15.18 12.99
CA TYR A 8 -8.33 -16.28 13.01
C TYR A 8 -8.17 -16.92 11.63
N GLN A 9 -9.27 -17.09 10.92
CA GLN A 9 -9.27 -17.62 9.55
C GLN A 9 -8.59 -16.65 8.59
N THR A 10 -8.86 -15.36 8.74
CA THR A 10 -8.20 -14.30 7.96
C THR A 10 -6.68 -14.32 8.13
N ILE A 11 -6.18 -14.48 9.37
CA ILE A 11 -4.74 -14.62 9.64
C ILE A 11 -4.19 -15.89 9.01
N ALA A 12 -4.88 -17.02 9.16
CA ALA A 12 -4.44 -18.28 8.60
C ALA A 12 -4.25 -18.19 7.07
N VAL A 13 -5.24 -17.59 6.39
CA VAL A 13 -5.15 -17.32 4.94
C VAL A 13 -4.00 -16.37 4.62
N ALA A 14 -3.84 -15.28 5.38
CA ALA A 14 -2.75 -14.33 5.18
C ALA A 14 -1.36 -14.97 5.30
N VAL A 15 -1.16 -15.87 6.28
CA VAL A 15 0.09 -16.63 6.46
C VAL A 15 0.34 -17.53 5.27
N ILE A 16 -0.67 -18.29 4.80
CA ILE A 16 -0.54 -19.16 3.63
C ILE A 16 -0.16 -18.37 2.39
N VAL A 17 -0.83 -17.23 2.17
CA VAL A 17 -0.56 -16.31 1.04
C VAL A 17 0.86 -15.74 1.12
N LEU A 18 1.30 -15.34 2.30
CA LEU A 18 2.67 -14.87 2.53
C LEU A 18 3.71 -15.96 2.24
N MET A 19 3.47 -17.17 2.71
CA MET A 19 4.36 -18.33 2.44
C MET A 19 4.42 -18.66 0.94
N ALA A 20 3.29 -18.61 0.24
CA ALA A 20 3.25 -18.80 -1.21
C ALA A 20 4.07 -17.72 -1.93
N GLY A 21 3.93 -16.46 -1.55
CA GLY A 21 4.73 -15.35 -2.09
C GLY A 21 6.23 -15.54 -1.83
N ALA A 22 6.61 -15.90 -0.61
CA ALA A 22 8.01 -16.19 -0.24
C ALA A 22 8.59 -17.39 -1.02
N PHE A 23 7.79 -18.41 -1.25
CA PHE A 23 8.19 -19.57 -2.07
C PHE A 23 8.43 -19.17 -3.53
N LEU A 24 7.54 -18.37 -4.13
CA LEU A 24 7.71 -17.90 -5.51
C LEU A 24 8.96 -17.04 -5.69
N ILE A 25 9.23 -16.13 -4.74
CA ILE A 25 10.45 -15.32 -4.80
C ILE A 25 11.68 -16.20 -4.81
N LYS A 26 11.73 -17.25 -3.99
CA LYS A 26 12.86 -18.18 -3.97
C LYS A 26 13.04 -18.95 -5.29
N ARG A 27 11.98 -19.10 -6.08
CA ARG A 27 11.99 -19.87 -7.33
C ARG A 27 12.21 -19.04 -8.58
N ILE A 28 11.85 -17.77 -8.54
CA ILE A 28 11.88 -16.86 -9.70
C ILE A 28 12.98 -15.82 -9.50
N SER A 29 14.10 -15.99 -10.19
CA SER A 29 15.27 -15.08 -10.11
C SER A 29 14.94 -13.64 -10.47
N PHE A 30 13.98 -13.41 -11.35
CA PHE A 30 13.48 -12.08 -11.69
C PHE A 30 12.96 -11.33 -10.47
N LEU A 31 12.12 -11.98 -9.64
CA LEU A 31 11.55 -11.37 -8.44
C LEU A 31 12.62 -11.03 -7.39
N GLN A 32 13.66 -11.87 -7.30
CA GLN A 32 14.80 -11.61 -6.42
C GLN A 32 15.63 -10.40 -6.90
N LYS A 33 15.92 -10.34 -8.20
CA LYS A 33 16.70 -9.27 -8.81
C LYS A 33 16.10 -7.89 -8.58
N PHE A 34 14.78 -7.79 -8.60
CA PHE A 34 14.04 -6.54 -8.39
C PHE A 34 13.60 -6.32 -6.95
N CYS A 35 14.06 -7.14 -5.99
CA CYS A 35 13.78 -7.01 -4.56
C CYS A 35 12.28 -6.85 -4.23
N ILE A 36 11.39 -7.51 -5.00
CA ILE A 36 9.94 -7.40 -4.79
C ILE A 36 9.57 -8.14 -3.50
N PRO A 37 8.86 -7.51 -2.55
CA PRO A 37 8.52 -8.15 -1.27
C PRO A 37 7.55 -9.33 -1.40
N ALA A 38 7.72 -10.35 -0.56
CA ALA A 38 6.87 -11.53 -0.55
C ALA A 38 5.37 -11.25 -0.36
N PRO A 39 4.97 -10.30 0.53
CA PRO A 39 3.55 -9.95 0.68
C PRO A 39 2.91 -9.43 -0.61
N VAL A 40 3.67 -8.71 -1.44
CA VAL A 40 3.17 -8.16 -2.70
C VAL A 40 2.88 -9.27 -3.70
N ILE A 41 3.80 -10.21 -3.86
CA ILE A 41 3.61 -11.34 -4.78
C ILE A 41 2.49 -12.26 -4.32
N GLY A 42 2.48 -12.62 -3.04
CA GLY A 42 1.41 -13.43 -2.47
C GLY A 42 0.06 -12.74 -2.57
N GLY A 43 -0.01 -11.47 -2.18
CA GLY A 43 -1.23 -10.67 -2.23
C GLY A 43 -1.77 -10.49 -3.65
N LEU A 44 -0.90 -10.23 -4.64
CA LEU A 44 -1.31 -10.11 -6.05
C LEU A 44 -1.90 -11.42 -6.60
N LEU A 45 -1.25 -12.55 -6.32
CA LEU A 45 -1.77 -13.87 -6.72
C LEU A 45 -3.13 -14.15 -6.08
N PHE A 46 -3.25 -13.85 -4.80
CA PHE A 46 -4.49 -14.03 -4.08
C PHE A 46 -5.59 -13.09 -4.57
N ALA A 47 -5.26 -11.84 -4.89
CA ALA A 47 -6.19 -10.89 -5.50
C ALA A 47 -6.70 -11.36 -6.87
N ILE A 48 -5.81 -11.93 -7.70
CA ILE A 48 -6.22 -12.52 -8.99
C ILE A 48 -7.15 -13.73 -8.76
N LEU A 49 -6.83 -14.59 -7.79
CA LEU A 49 -7.67 -15.74 -7.43
C LEU A 49 -9.06 -15.29 -6.98
N THR A 50 -9.13 -14.33 -6.07
CA THR A 50 -10.42 -13.81 -5.56
C THR A 50 -11.21 -13.07 -6.64
N LEU A 51 -10.52 -12.37 -7.54
CA LEU A 51 -11.15 -11.74 -8.71
C LEU A 51 -11.80 -12.79 -9.63
N VAL A 52 -11.08 -13.88 -9.94
CA VAL A 52 -11.64 -14.98 -10.76
C VAL A 52 -12.84 -15.62 -10.08
N LEU A 53 -12.77 -15.88 -8.76
CA LEU A 53 -13.89 -16.43 -8.01
C LEU A 53 -15.11 -15.49 -8.01
N TYR A 54 -14.86 -14.19 -7.92
CA TYR A 54 -15.90 -13.16 -8.00
C TYR A 54 -16.54 -13.12 -9.39
N MET A 55 -15.72 -13.04 -10.45
CA MET A 55 -16.22 -12.96 -11.83
C MET A 55 -16.97 -14.21 -12.29
N THR A 56 -16.57 -15.37 -11.81
CA THR A 56 -17.26 -16.65 -12.08
C THR A 56 -18.52 -16.85 -11.23
N GLY A 57 -18.80 -15.96 -10.28
CA GLY A 57 -19.95 -16.07 -9.38
C GLY A 57 -19.86 -17.21 -8.35
N VAL A 58 -18.69 -17.85 -8.24
CA VAL A 58 -18.49 -19.01 -7.34
C VAL A 58 -18.46 -18.58 -5.89
N ALA A 59 -17.62 -17.58 -5.55
CA ALA A 59 -17.50 -17.11 -4.18
C ALA A 59 -17.09 -15.63 -4.11
N VAL A 60 -17.59 -14.96 -3.07
CA VAL A 60 -17.12 -13.66 -2.61
C VAL A 60 -16.55 -13.89 -1.21
N ILE A 61 -15.32 -13.49 -0.97
CA ILE A 61 -14.64 -13.67 0.31
C ILE A 61 -14.62 -12.34 1.02
N ASP A 62 -15.12 -12.33 2.23
CA ASP A 62 -15.13 -11.17 3.13
C ASP A 62 -14.20 -11.44 4.31
N PHE A 63 -13.29 -10.51 4.60
CA PHE A 63 -12.23 -10.66 5.60
C PHE A 63 -12.52 -9.81 6.82
N ASP A 64 -12.19 -10.34 7.99
CA ASP A 64 -12.19 -9.55 9.23
C ASP A 64 -10.91 -8.67 9.28
N ASP A 65 -11.11 -7.36 9.31
CA ASP A 65 -10.03 -6.36 9.30
C ASP A 65 -9.52 -5.98 10.70
N THR A 66 -10.13 -6.50 11.77
CA THR A 66 -9.84 -6.12 13.16
C THR A 66 -8.34 -6.19 13.48
N LEU A 67 -7.69 -7.31 13.12
CA LEU A 67 -6.27 -7.46 13.42
C LEU A 67 -5.37 -6.57 12.54
N LYS A 68 -5.77 -6.29 11.32
CA LYS A 68 -5.07 -5.33 10.44
C LYS A 68 -5.04 -3.96 11.12
N GLU A 69 -6.16 -3.49 11.66
CA GLU A 69 -6.26 -2.20 12.36
C GLU A 69 -5.39 -2.17 13.61
N VAL A 70 -5.44 -3.21 14.44
CA VAL A 70 -4.59 -3.34 15.63
C VAL A 70 -3.11 -3.33 15.25
N CYS A 71 -2.70 -4.09 14.22
CA CYS A 71 -1.32 -4.11 13.74
C CYS A 71 -0.89 -2.75 13.18
N MET A 72 -1.77 -2.01 12.51
CA MET A 72 -1.49 -0.64 12.06
C MET A 72 -1.21 0.31 13.22
N VAL A 73 -2.00 0.24 14.30
CA VAL A 73 -1.76 1.06 15.49
C VAL A 73 -0.39 0.75 16.09
N PHE A 74 -0.04 -0.52 16.25
CA PHE A 74 1.29 -0.92 16.73
C PHE A 74 2.42 -0.45 15.81
N PHE A 75 2.24 -0.58 14.50
CA PHE A 75 3.22 -0.15 13.51
C PHE A 75 3.49 1.35 13.62
N PHE A 76 2.46 2.20 13.53
CA PHE A 76 2.64 3.65 13.59
C PHE A 76 3.13 4.12 14.97
N THR A 77 2.69 3.46 16.05
CA THR A 77 3.20 3.74 17.39
C THR A 77 4.69 3.44 17.49
N SER A 78 5.15 2.31 16.97
CA SER A 78 6.57 1.94 16.98
C SER A 78 7.43 2.90 16.17
N VAL A 79 6.93 3.34 15.00
CA VAL A 79 7.59 4.37 14.17
C VAL A 79 7.67 5.69 14.91
N GLY A 80 6.59 6.09 15.61
CA GLY A 80 6.57 7.31 16.43
C GLY A 80 7.61 7.27 17.57
N PHE A 81 7.75 6.14 18.25
CA PHE A 81 8.77 5.97 19.31
C PHE A 81 10.21 6.02 18.77
N GLN A 82 10.44 5.65 17.52
CA GLN A 82 11.76 5.75 16.90
C GLN A 82 12.14 7.19 16.51
N ALA A 83 11.19 8.12 16.47
CA ALA A 83 11.42 9.51 16.17
C ALA A 83 12.23 10.18 17.28
N ASN A 84 13.55 10.32 17.07
CA ASN A 84 14.48 10.89 18.04
C ASN A 84 15.03 12.23 17.55
N LEU A 85 14.68 13.30 18.24
CA LEU A 85 15.11 14.66 17.90
C LEU A 85 16.64 14.83 17.90
N LYS A 86 17.40 14.02 18.68
CA LYS A 86 18.88 14.05 18.66
C LYS A 86 19.40 13.49 17.35
N VAL A 87 18.82 12.40 16.86
CA VAL A 87 19.17 11.80 15.55
C VAL A 87 18.79 12.78 14.44
N LEU A 88 17.63 13.41 14.53
CA LEU A 88 17.19 14.42 13.55
C LEU A 88 18.18 15.60 13.48
N LYS A 89 18.64 16.10 14.63
CA LYS A 89 19.65 17.17 14.68
C LYS A 89 21.02 16.76 14.13
N SER A 90 21.41 15.50 14.26
CA SER A 90 22.68 14.98 13.75
C SER A 90 22.73 14.93 12.21
N GLY A 91 21.59 14.89 11.54
CA GLY A 91 21.48 14.91 10.07
C GLY A 91 21.87 16.24 9.42
N GLY A 92 21.94 17.31 10.21
CA GLY A 92 22.44 18.62 9.77
C GLY A 92 21.73 19.22 8.55
N LYS A 93 22.46 19.98 7.76
CA LYS A 93 21.94 20.67 6.57
C LYS A 93 21.40 19.71 5.51
N SER A 94 22.05 18.56 5.32
CA SER A 94 21.64 17.56 4.32
C SER A 94 20.23 17.02 4.62
N LEU A 95 19.89 16.80 5.88
CA LEU A 95 18.56 16.36 6.27
C LEU A 95 17.49 17.41 5.98
N ILE A 96 17.79 18.69 6.21
CA ILE A 96 16.86 19.79 5.92
C ILE A 96 16.60 19.90 4.42
N VAL A 97 17.64 19.80 3.59
CA VAL A 97 17.51 19.81 2.13
C VAL A 97 16.68 18.59 1.67
N PHE A 98 16.98 17.41 2.21
CA PHE A 98 16.23 16.20 1.88
C PHE A 98 14.75 16.32 2.26
N LEU A 99 14.45 16.83 3.45
CA LEU A 99 13.06 17.07 3.90
C LEU A 99 12.34 18.03 2.95
N PHE A 100 12.99 19.12 2.53
CA PHE A 100 12.41 20.04 1.57
C PHE A 100 12.10 19.38 0.23
N LEU A 101 13.02 18.55 -0.28
CA LEU A 101 12.82 17.79 -1.52
C LEU A 101 11.67 16.79 -1.41
N VAL A 102 11.54 16.10 -0.27
CA VAL A 102 10.43 15.17 -0.01
C VAL A 102 9.09 15.92 0.04
N ILE A 103 9.03 17.07 0.70
CA ILE A 103 7.80 17.90 0.72
C ILE A 103 7.43 18.32 -0.70
N MET A 104 8.39 18.83 -1.48
CA MET A 104 8.13 19.18 -2.88
C MET A 104 7.63 17.99 -3.71
N LEU A 105 8.22 16.81 -3.50
CA LEU A 105 7.78 15.58 -4.18
C LEU A 105 6.32 15.24 -3.83
N ILE A 106 5.95 15.31 -2.55
CA ILE A 106 4.59 15.06 -2.06
C ILE A 106 3.59 16.02 -2.74
N GLU A 107 3.91 17.32 -2.74
CA GLU A 107 3.06 18.32 -3.37
C GLU A 107 2.93 18.08 -4.88
N MET A 108 4.02 17.82 -5.58
CA MET A 108 3.99 17.52 -7.02
C MET A 108 3.15 16.28 -7.33
N GLN A 109 3.24 15.23 -6.52
CA GLN A 109 2.42 14.03 -6.70
C GLN A 109 0.94 14.33 -6.50
N ASN A 110 0.59 15.07 -5.45
CA ASN A 110 -0.81 15.42 -5.18
C ASN A 110 -1.38 16.33 -6.28
N PHE A 111 -0.67 17.38 -6.69
CA PHE A 111 -1.10 18.25 -7.79
C PHE A 111 -1.26 17.48 -9.10
N SER A 112 -0.34 16.57 -9.40
CA SER A 112 -0.42 15.74 -10.62
C SER A 112 -1.62 14.79 -10.58
N ALA A 113 -1.85 14.14 -9.45
CA ALA A 113 -2.95 13.20 -9.26
C ALA A 113 -4.31 13.91 -9.34
N ILE A 114 -4.47 15.05 -8.65
CA ILE A 114 -5.67 15.89 -8.71
C ILE A 114 -5.89 16.45 -10.11
N GLY A 115 -4.82 16.94 -10.74
CA GLY A 115 -4.91 17.48 -12.11
C GLY A 115 -5.35 16.43 -13.12
N LEU A 116 -4.80 15.22 -13.06
CA LEU A 116 -5.20 14.10 -13.92
C LEU A 116 -6.64 13.66 -13.63
N ALA A 117 -7.03 13.55 -12.36
CA ALA A 117 -8.41 13.20 -11.99
C ALA A 117 -9.41 14.21 -12.59
N ASN A 118 -9.15 15.52 -12.42
CA ASN A 118 -10.00 16.56 -12.96
C ASN A 118 -10.06 16.55 -14.50
N LEU A 119 -8.94 16.22 -15.17
CA LEU A 119 -8.92 16.12 -16.64
C LEU A 119 -9.81 15.00 -17.18
N ILE A 120 -9.97 13.91 -16.43
CA ILE A 120 -10.85 12.79 -16.79
C ILE A 120 -12.25 12.88 -16.18
N GLY A 121 -12.56 14.01 -15.52
CA GLY A 121 -13.88 14.27 -14.94
C GLY A 121 -14.14 13.61 -13.59
N LEU A 122 -13.10 13.18 -12.87
CA LEU A 122 -13.19 12.67 -11.51
C LEU A 122 -12.99 13.80 -10.49
N ASP A 123 -13.53 13.59 -9.29
CA ASP A 123 -13.36 14.53 -8.18
C ASP A 123 -11.90 14.60 -7.69
N SER A 124 -11.51 15.75 -7.17
CA SER A 124 -10.16 16.01 -6.65
C SER A 124 -9.75 15.07 -5.52
N LEU A 125 -10.70 14.71 -4.63
CA LEU A 125 -10.44 13.76 -3.55
C LEU A 125 -10.19 12.34 -4.09
N THR A 126 -10.87 11.97 -5.18
CA THR A 126 -10.58 10.72 -5.89
C THR A 126 -9.15 10.73 -6.42
N GLY A 127 -8.65 11.86 -6.93
CA GLY A 127 -7.26 12.01 -7.33
C GLY A 127 -6.27 11.72 -6.19
N MET A 128 -6.58 12.13 -4.97
CA MET A 128 -5.72 11.88 -3.79
C MET A 128 -5.49 10.39 -3.51
N THR A 129 -6.42 9.51 -3.91
CA THR A 129 -6.27 8.05 -3.75
C THR A 129 -5.10 7.47 -4.53
N THR A 130 -4.60 8.19 -5.54
CA THR A 130 -3.45 7.79 -6.37
C THR A 130 -2.25 8.72 -6.21
N GLY A 131 -2.36 9.73 -5.36
CA GLY A 131 -1.33 10.73 -5.06
C GLY A 131 -0.28 10.23 -4.05
N SER A 132 0.20 11.13 -3.23
CA SER A 132 1.27 10.85 -2.24
C SER A 132 0.86 9.86 -1.15
N ILE A 133 -0.44 9.73 -0.84
CA ILE A 133 -0.95 8.79 0.17
C ILE A 133 -0.43 7.38 -0.12
N PRO A 134 -0.73 6.76 -1.26
CA PRO A 134 -0.19 5.43 -1.59
C PRO A 134 1.25 5.45 -2.09
N MET A 135 1.68 6.50 -2.80
CA MET A 135 2.97 6.48 -3.51
C MET A 135 4.16 6.78 -2.61
N VAL A 136 4.03 7.66 -1.62
CA VAL A 136 5.08 7.96 -0.62
C VAL A 136 4.88 7.16 0.65
N GLY A 137 3.65 7.08 1.14
CA GLY A 137 3.34 6.42 2.39
C GLY A 137 3.10 4.91 2.29
N GLY A 138 2.81 4.40 1.08
CA GLY A 138 2.60 2.97 0.82
C GLY A 138 1.31 2.42 1.43
N HIS A 139 1.29 1.10 1.67
CA HIS A 139 0.10 0.39 2.18
C HIS A 139 -0.35 0.87 3.58
N GLY A 140 0.60 1.31 4.44
CA GLY A 140 0.28 1.80 5.78
C GLY A 140 -0.57 3.06 5.73
N THR A 141 -0.14 4.06 4.98
CA THR A 141 -0.91 5.30 4.81
C THR A 141 -2.16 5.11 3.94
N ALA A 142 -2.12 4.22 2.93
CA ALA A 142 -3.30 3.82 2.18
C ALA A 142 -4.39 3.25 3.10
N GLY A 143 -4.01 2.36 4.03
CA GLY A 143 -4.92 1.78 5.02
C GLY A 143 -5.42 2.78 6.06
N ALA A 144 -4.60 3.78 6.43
CA ALA A 144 -4.98 4.80 7.40
C ALA A 144 -5.88 5.90 6.80
N PHE A 145 -5.56 6.37 5.60
CA PHE A 145 -6.26 7.49 4.96
C PHE A 145 -7.36 7.05 3.99
N GLY A 146 -7.34 5.81 3.50
CA GLY A 146 -8.41 5.27 2.63
C GLY A 146 -9.79 5.41 3.27
N PRO A 147 -10.02 4.88 4.49
CA PRO A 147 -11.29 5.04 5.20
C PRO A 147 -11.66 6.51 5.42
N VAL A 148 -10.71 7.37 5.72
CA VAL A 148 -10.95 8.82 5.89
C VAL A 148 -11.48 9.45 4.60
N LEU A 149 -10.92 9.06 3.44
CA LEU A 149 -11.43 9.54 2.14
C LEU A 149 -12.82 8.97 1.83
N GLU A 150 -13.12 7.75 2.28
CA GLU A 150 -14.47 7.17 2.19
C GLU A 150 -15.48 7.95 3.03
N ASP A 151 -15.11 8.41 4.23
CA ASP A 151 -15.93 9.28 5.08
C ASP A 151 -16.19 10.63 4.41
N PHE A 152 -15.27 11.12 3.58
CA PHE A 152 -15.46 12.31 2.74
C PHE A 152 -16.24 12.04 1.44
N GLY A 153 -16.74 10.81 1.23
CA GLY A 153 -17.62 10.44 0.13
C GLY A 153 -16.92 9.80 -1.09
N VAL A 154 -15.62 9.50 -1.02
CA VAL A 154 -14.90 8.82 -2.10
C VAL A 154 -15.11 7.32 -1.98
N GLN A 155 -16.08 6.78 -2.70
CA GLN A 155 -16.40 5.36 -2.65
C GLN A 155 -15.22 4.47 -3.10
N GLY A 156 -14.88 3.46 -2.29
CA GLY A 156 -13.82 2.51 -2.57
C GLY A 156 -12.40 3.10 -2.49
N ALA A 157 -12.22 4.24 -1.81
CA ALA A 157 -10.94 4.92 -1.66
C ALA A 157 -9.87 4.00 -1.06
N THR A 158 -10.21 3.21 -0.06
CA THR A 158 -9.29 2.24 0.58
C THR A 158 -8.77 1.24 -0.43
N THR A 159 -9.63 0.72 -1.28
CA THR A 159 -9.27 -0.26 -2.33
C THR A 159 -8.37 0.37 -3.37
N VAL A 160 -8.72 1.56 -3.87
CA VAL A 160 -7.92 2.28 -4.88
C VAL A 160 -6.56 2.68 -4.31
N CYS A 161 -6.50 3.22 -3.09
CA CYS A 161 -5.24 3.54 -2.41
C CYS A 161 -4.34 2.31 -2.26
N THR A 162 -4.89 1.18 -1.86
CA THR A 162 -4.13 -0.08 -1.68
C THR A 162 -3.60 -0.61 -3.01
N ALA A 163 -4.41 -0.56 -4.07
CA ALA A 163 -3.99 -0.95 -5.41
C ALA A 163 -2.87 -0.03 -5.94
N ALA A 164 -3.03 1.29 -5.76
CA ALA A 164 -2.01 2.27 -6.15
C ALA A 164 -0.71 2.09 -5.35
N ALA A 165 -0.79 1.80 -4.03
CA ALA A 165 0.38 1.50 -3.21
C ALA A 165 1.11 0.24 -3.70
N THR A 166 0.38 -0.81 -4.08
CA THR A 166 0.95 -2.03 -4.65
C THR A 166 1.67 -1.73 -5.97
N PHE A 167 1.04 -0.95 -6.86
CA PHE A 167 1.67 -0.50 -8.11
C PHE A 167 2.94 0.32 -7.83
N GLY A 168 2.86 1.30 -6.92
CA GLY A 168 4.01 2.15 -6.55
C GLY A 168 5.18 1.34 -6.00
N LEU A 169 4.91 0.33 -5.17
CA LEU A 169 5.94 -0.53 -4.61
C LEU A 169 6.62 -1.40 -5.68
N ILE A 170 5.84 -1.97 -6.61
CA ILE A 170 6.37 -2.76 -7.73
C ILE A 170 7.19 -1.85 -8.65
N ALA A 171 6.64 -0.72 -9.07
CA ALA A 171 7.33 0.23 -9.94
C ALA A 171 8.62 0.77 -9.31
N GLY A 172 8.56 1.12 -8.03
CA GLY A 172 9.75 1.56 -7.27
C GLY A 172 10.82 0.48 -7.18
N SER A 173 10.44 -0.77 -6.94
CA SER A 173 11.37 -1.91 -6.92
C SER A 173 11.99 -2.17 -8.30
N LEU A 174 11.20 -2.07 -9.38
CA LEU A 174 11.69 -2.25 -10.75
C LEU A 174 12.68 -1.17 -11.17
N MET A 175 12.48 0.07 -10.72
CA MET A 175 13.40 1.18 -11.00
C MET A 175 14.60 1.19 -10.07
N GLY A 176 14.40 0.98 -8.78
CA GLY A 176 15.43 1.05 -7.76
C GLY A 176 16.38 -0.16 -7.76
N GLY A 177 15.87 -1.36 -8.02
CA GLY A 177 16.69 -2.57 -8.01
C GLY A 177 17.87 -2.56 -8.97
N PRO A 178 17.74 -2.10 -10.23
CA PRO A 178 18.87 -2.00 -11.16
C PRO A 178 19.84 -0.83 -10.89
N VAL A 179 19.42 0.17 -10.11
CA VAL A 179 20.20 1.40 -9.85
C VAL A 179 21.01 1.31 -8.55
N GLY A 180 20.59 0.44 -7.61
CA GLY A 180 21.25 0.17 -6.33
C GLY A 180 22.21 -1.00 -6.42
#